data_ff046208ceefd6e2044f4511aac4d865
#
_entry.id   ff046208ceefd6e2044f4511aac4d865
#
_cell.length_a   1.000
_cell.length_b   1.000
_cell.length_c   1.000
_cell.angle_alpha   90.00
_cell.angle_beta   90.00
_cell.angle_gamma   90.00
#
_symmetry.space_group_name_H-M   'P 1'
#
loop_
_entity.id
_entity.type
_entity.pdbx_description
1 polymer ?
#
loop_
_entity_poly.entity_id
_entity_poly.type
_entity_poly.pdbx_seq_one_letter_code
_entity_poly.pdbx_strand_id
1 'polypeptide(L)'
;MTATSIRSSLFVRHIALPQDHGSWVFLFSPLLIGLFAAQNFTIASLILVIAVVSAFLLRQPASIAVKARSGRRSSRDLPIARFWFFLYSFVGLVSLGTLIYLGFGYLLYLAIPGVAVFFWHLYLISRRLERRQMGIEIVATGVLALAAPAAYWVGLGHPDPQGWILFGLVWLQSAASIVYAYLRLEHRRLTAPPSFPTAFRIGRRGLLYTTFNTVLVTGLAFTGFLPQLLPLPYVLQWVETIWGTLFQPAVGAKPTAIGIRQLVISTLFTVLFILTWNLS
;
A
#
# COMPACT_ATOMS: atom_id res chain seq x y z
N MET A 1 34.01 -12.66 20.89
CA MET A 1 32.64 -12.75 20.28
C MET A 1 32.80 -13.37 18.91
N THR A 2 32.33 -14.59 18.73
CA THR A 2 32.46 -15.33 17.47
C THR A 2 31.51 -14.73 16.40
N ALA A 3 31.91 -14.82 15.13
CA ALA A 3 31.14 -14.28 13.98
C ALA A 3 29.66 -14.77 13.94
N THR A 4 29.40 -15.96 14.50
CA THR A 4 28.07 -16.56 14.60
C THR A 4 27.17 -15.81 15.59
N SER A 5 27.72 -15.28 16.70
CA SER A 5 26.93 -14.52 17.69
C SER A 5 26.55 -13.13 17.19
N ILE A 6 27.37 -12.54 16.32
CA ILE A 6 27.08 -11.24 15.69
C ILE A 6 25.99 -11.40 14.63
N ARG A 7 25.98 -12.48 13.83
CA ARG A 7 24.92 -12.76 12.84
C ARG A 7 23.55 -12.93 13.47
N SER A 8 23.43 -13.68 14.56
CA SER A 8 22.15 -13.86 15.27
C SER A 8 21.61 -12.57 15.88
N SER A 9 22.48 -11.60 16.24
CA SER A 9 22.11 -10.31 16.81
C SER A 9 21.67 -9.27 15.78
N LEU A 10 22.08 -9.39 14.51
CA LEU A 10 21.72 -8.45 13.44
C LEU A 10 20.39 -8.80 12.76
N PHE A 11 19.99 -10.08 12.72
CA PHE A 11 18.79 -10.52 12.06
C PHE A 11 17.56 -10.52 13.00
N VAL A 12 17.16 -9.33 13.43
CA VAL A 12 15.97 -9.17 14.27
C VAL A 12 14.77 -8.84 13.38
N ARG A 13 13.92 -9.84 13.11
CA ARG A 13 12.80 -9.78 12.15
C ARG A 13 11.92 -8.55 12.31
N HIS A 14 11.57 -8.15 13.54
CA HIS A 14 10.70 -7.01 13.79
C HIS A 14 11.38 -5.64 13.54
N ILE A 15 12.72 -5.62 13.33
CA ILE A 15 13.46 -4.42 12.95
C ILE A 15 13.64 -4.38 11.42
N ALA A 16 13.96 -5.52 10.82
CA ALA A 16 14.20 -5.62 9.39
C ALA A 16 12.91 -5.51 8.56
N LEU A 17 11.82 -6.14 9.01
CA LEU A 17 10.59 -6.27 8.22
C LEU A 17 9.41 -5.56 8.90
N PRO A 18 8.55 -4.89 8.12
CA PRO A 18 7.26 -4.39 8.61
C PRO A 18 6.42 -5.53 9.16
N GLN A 19 5.83 -5.32 10.34
CA GLN A 19 4.98 -6.33 11.00
C GLN A 19 3.53 -6.27 10.51
N ASP A 20 3.16 -5.21 9.85
CA ASP A 20 1.80 -4.96 9.37
C ASP A 20 1.56 -5.74 8.07
N HIS A 21 0.91 -6.90 8.17
CA HIS A 21 0.63 -7.77 7.01
C HIS A 21 -0.19 -7.05 5.92
N GLY A 22 -1.07 -6.13 6.29
CA GLY A 22 -1.88 -5.35 5.34
C GLY A 22 -1.07 -4.38 4.47
N SER A 23 0.07 -3.87 4.96
CA SER A 23 0.87 -2.89 4.20
C SER A 23 1.54 -3.49 2.95
N TRP A 24 1.79 -4.79 2.93
CA TRP A 24 2.35 -5.49 1.78
C TRP A 24 1.42 -5.49 0.57
N VAL A 25 0.11 -5.61 0.79
CA VAL A 25 -0.86 -5.55 -0.31
C VAL A 25 -0.88 -4.18 -0.97
N PHE A 26 -0.80 -3.11 -0.18
CA PHE A 26 -0.75 -1.74 -0.70
C PHE A 26 0.53 -1.43 -1.49
N LEU A 27 1.58 -2.26 -1.36
CA LEU A 27 2.77 -2.20 -2.20
C LEU A 27 2.64 -3.07 -3.44
N PHE A 28 2.33 -4.37 -3.22
CA PHE A 28 2.36 -5.35 -4.32
C PHE A 28 1.18 -5.20 -5.28
N SER A 29 -0.02 -4.81 -4.81
CA SER A 29 -1.16 -4.60 -5.69
C SER A 29 -0.89 -3.57 -6.80
N PRO A 30 -0.49 -2.32 -6.51
CA PRO A 30 -0.16 -1.35 -7.55
C PRO A 30 1.01 -1.81 -8.43
N LEU A 31 2.05 -2.39 -7.83
CA LEU A 31 3.23 -2.86 -8.56
C LEU A 31 2.86 -3.95 -9.58
N LEU A 32 2.09 -4.96 -9.17
CA LEU A 32 1.63 -6.03 -10.05
C LEU A 32 0.67 -5.50 -11.12
N ILE A 33 -0.30 -4.64 -10.76
CA ILE A 33 -1.21 -4.04 -11.72
C ILE A 33 -0.42 -3.31 -12.82
N GLY A 34 0.56 -2.48 -12.46
CA GLY A 34 1.38 -1.76 -13.43
C GLY A 34 2.23 -2.69 -14.30
N LEU A 35 2.87 -3.72 -13.71
CA LEU A 35 3.66 -4.70 -14.45
C LEU A 35 2.82 -5.48 -15.47
N PHE A 36 1.66 -5.98 -15.05
CA PHE A 36 0.80 -6.76 -15.94
C PHE A 36 0.04 -5.90 -16.94
N ALA A 37 -0.28 -4.64 -16.63
CA ALA A 37 -0.89 -3.72 -17.58
C ALA A 37 0.07 -3.36 -18.74
N ALA A 38 1.38 -3.30 -18.48
CA ALA A 38 2.38 -3.08 -19.52
C ALA A 38 2.62 -4.29 -20.42
N GLN A 39 2.27 -5.49 -19.97
CA GLN A 39 2.44 -6.78 -20.68
C GLN A 39 3.89 -7.06 -21.15
N ASN A 40 4.86 -6.33 -20.65
CA ASN A 40 6.27 -6.44 -21.04
C ASN A 40 7.16 -6.51 -19.79
N PHE A 41 7.75 -7.67 -19.54
CA PHE A 41 8.62 -7.94 -18.42
C PHE A 41 10.07 -7.92 -18.87
N THR A 42 10.82 -6.94 -18.41
CA THR A 42 12.24 -6.74 -18.74
C THR A 42 13.11 -6.86 -17.48
N ILE A 43 14.43 -6.88 -17.67
CA ILE A 43 15.38 -6.79 -16.53
C ILE A 43 15.15 -5.48 -15.76
N ALA A 44 14.80 -4.38 -16.45
CA ALA A 44 14.47 -3.12 -15.79
C ALA A 44 13.23 -3.25 -14.88
N SER A 45 12.23 -4.05 -15.25
CA SER A 45 11.07 -4.36 -14.40
C SER A 45 11.51 -5.06 -13.10
N LEU A 46 12.43 -6.00 -13.17
CA LEU A 46 12.98 -6.67 -11.98
C LEU A 46 13.77 -5.70 -11.09
N ILE A 47 14.61 -4.85 -11.69
CA ILE A 47 15.38 -3.83 -10.95
C ILE A 47 14.42 -2.84 -10.27
N LEU A 48 13.32 -2.45 -10.94
CA LEU A 48 12.27 -1.62 -10.36
C LEU A 48 11.62 -2.29 -9.13
N VAL A 49 11.29 -3.57 -9.23
CA VAL A 49 10.74 -4.34 -8.09
C VAL A 49 11.71 -4.27 -6.89
N ILE A 50 13.00 -4.47 -7.12
CA ILE A 50 14.01 -4.40 -6.07
C ILE A 50 14.07 -2.98 -5.47
N ALA A 51 14.05 -1.94 -6.30
CA ALA A 51 14.07 -0.55 -5.85
C ALA A 51 12.85 -0.22 -4.97
N VAL A 52 11.64 -0.57 -5.44
CA VAL A 52 10.37 -0.29 -4.76
C VAL A 52 10.26 -1.06 -3.44
N VAL A 53 10.62 -2.34 -3.43
CA VAL A 53 10.63 -3.16 -2.21
C VAL A 53 11.65 -2.62 -1.21
N SER A 54 12.85 -2.23 -1.66
CA SER A 54 13.88 -1.65 -0.79
C SER A 54 13.42 -0.33 -0.16
N ALA A 55 12.79 0.55 -0.94
CA ALA A 55 12.22 1.80 -0.45
C ALA A 55 11.10 1.57 0.58
N PHE A 56 10.25 0.58 0.36
CA PHE A 56 9.21 0.19 1.30
C PHE A 56 9.79 -0.37 2.60
N LEU A 57 10.79 -1.26 2.52
CA LEU A 57 11.43 -1.85 3.69
C LEU A 57 12.19 -0.82 4.52
N LEU A 58 12.76 0.20 3.88
CA LEU A 58 13.49 1.29 4.52
C LEU A 58 12.66 2.00 5.60
N ARG A 59 11.35 2.08 5.44
CA ARG A 59 10.44 2.74 6.38
C ARG A 59 10.52 2.16 7.79
N GLN A 60 10.66 0.84 7.91
CA GLN A 60 10.65 0.15 9.21
C GLN A 60 11.87 0.49 10.06
N PRO A 61 13.12 0.26 9.62
CA PRO A 61 14.30 0.61 10.41
C PRO A 61 14.43 2.13 10.64
N ALA A 62 14.03 2.98 9.69
CA ALA A 62 13.99 4.43 9.88
C ALA A 62 13.08 4.82 11.04
N SER A 63 11.85 4.29 11.07
CA SER A 63 10.87 4.54 12.15
C SER A 63 11.42 4.08 13.50
N ILE A 64 12.07 2.92 13.56
CA ILE A 64 12.68 2.38 14.79
C ILE A 64 13.83 3.27 15.25
N ALA A 65 14.69 3.71 14.34
CA ALA A 65 15.81 4.61 14.67
C ALA A 65 15.32 5.93 15.28
N VAL A 66 14.25 6.53 14.75
CA VAL A 66 13.63 7.74 15.30
C VAL A 66 13.05 7.46 16.69
N LYS A 67 12.33 6.35 16.87
CA LYS A 67 11.74 5.95 18.16
C LYS A 67 12.82 5.65 19.23
N ALA A 68 13.92 5.01 18.85
CA ALA A 68 15.03 4.74 19.77
C ALA A 68 15.74 6.03 20.20
N ARG A 69 15.98 6.97 19.26
CA ARG A 69 16.57 8.29 19.60
C ARG A 69 15.68 9.13 20.50
N SER A 70 14.36 8.99 20.41
CA SER A 70 13.39 9.71 21.25
C SER A 70 13.05 9.00 22.57
N GLY A 71 13.83 7.97 22.97
CA GLY A 71 13.63 7.23 24.23
C GLY A 71 12.38 6.35 24.27
N ARG A 72 11.68 6.16 23.14
CA ARG A 72 10.45 5.35 23.05
C ARG A 72 10.71 3.88 22.75
N ARG A 73 11.98 3.54 22.51
CA ARG A 73 12.43 2.17 22.23
C ARG A 73 13.83 1.98 22.78
N SER A 74 14.22 0.71 22.99
CA SER A 74 15.55 0.38 23.51
C SER A 74 16.66 0.95 22.60
N SER A 75 17.67 1.56 23.20
CA SER A 75 18.86 2.02 22.49
C SER A 75 19.66 0.87 21.84
N ARG A 76 19.46 -0.37 22.32
CA ARG A 76 20.06 -1.59 21.74
C ARG A 76 19.56 -1.88 20.32
N ASP A 77 18.35 -1.40 19.97
CA ASP A 77 17.78 -1.57 18.63
C ASP A 77 18.41 -0.61 17.59
N LEU A 78 19.07 0.47 18.05
CA LEU A 78 19.58 1.51 17.16
C LEU A 78 20.70 1.04 16.21
N PRO A 79 21.72 0.27 16.64
CA PRO A 79 22.74 -0.24 15.71
C PRO A 79 22.14 -1.15 14.65
N ILE A 80 21.20 -2.02 15.04
CA ILE A 80 20.53 -2.96 14.13
C ILE A 80 19.66 -2.20 13.12
N ALA A 81 18.89 -1.20 13.60
CA ALA A 81 18.06 -0.36 12.74
C ALA A 81 18.92 0.45 11.74
N ARG A 82 20.08 0.97 12.17
CA ARG A 82 21.03 1.64 11.27
C ARG A 82 21.57 0.71 10.19
N PHE A 83 21.96 -0.51 10.56
CA PHE A 83 22.44 -1.50 9.59
C PHE A 83 21.41 -1.76 8.49
N TRP A 84 20.15 -2.07 8.85
CA TRP A 84 19.09 -2.32 7.87
C TRP A 84 18.71 -1.06 7.08
N PHE A 85 18.76 0.11 7.71
CA PHE A 85 18.53 1.38 7.03
C PHE A 85 19.56 1.59 5.91
N PHE A 86 20.85 1.44 6.21
CA PHE A 86 21.90 1.62 5.20
C PHE A 86 21.85 0.53 4.14
N LEU A 87 21.57 -0.72 4.50
CA LEU A 87 21.45 -1.81 3.53
C LEU A 87 20.32 -1.55 2.53
N TYR A 88 19.13 -1.25 3.01
CA TYR A 88 18.00 -0.97 2.12
C TYR A 88 18.19 0.33 1.33
N SER A 89 18.79 1.35 1.92
CA SER A 89 19.16 2.58 1.19
C SER A 89 20.15 2.28 0.06
N PHE A 90 21.19 1.51 0.34
CA PHE A 90 22.20 1.13 -0.65
C PHE A 90 21.57 0.34 -1.80
N VAL A 91 20.82 -0.72 -1.51
CA VAL A 91 20.15 -1.54 -2.54
C VAL A 91 19.17 -0.69 -3.36
N GLY A 92 18.35 0.14 -2.70
CA GLY A 92 17.39 1.01 -3.38
C GLY A 92 18.06 2.05 -4.27
N LEU A 93 19.12 2.72 -3.79
CA LEU A 93 19.84 3.73 -4.55
C LEU A 93 20.62 3.13 -5.73
N VAL A 94 21.25 1.98 -5.54
CA VAL A 94 21.94 1.25 -6.65
C VAL A 94 20.91 0.86 -7.70
N SER A 95 19.78 0.27 -7.30
CA SER A 95 18.71 -0.10 -8.24
C SER A 95 18.14 1.10 -8.99
N LEU A 96 17.86 2.22 -8.28
CA LEU A 96 17.40 3.45 -8.92
C LEU A 96 18.46 4.05 -9.85
N GLY A 97 19.73 4.09 -9.44
CA GLY A 97 20.84 4.55 -10.27
C GLY A 97 21.00 3.71 -11.54
N THR A 98 20.84 2.38 -11.42
CA THR A 98 20.85 1.49 -12.59
C THR A 98 19.68 1.79 -13.53
N LEU A 99 18.46 2.02 -13.00
CA LEU A 99 17.31 2.42 -13.82
C LEU A 99 17.57 3.74 -14.56
N ILE A 100 18.15 4.73 -13.86
CA ILE A 100 18.51 6.02 -14.50
C ILE A 100 19.53 5.82 -15.61
N TYR A 101 20.56 5.00 -15.38
CA TYR A 101 21.58 4.66 -16.37
C TYR A 101 20.98 3.96 -17.59
N LEU A 102 19.94 3.12 -17.41
CA LEU A 102 19.20 2.45 -18.47
C LEU A 102 18.20 3.37 -19.22
N GLY A 103 18.14 4.67 -18.89
CA GLY A 103 17.27 5.63 -19.56
C GLY A 103 15.95 5.92 -18.85
N PHE A 104 15.67 5.30 -17.70
CA PHE A 104 14.42 5.48 -16.94
C PHE A 104 14.50 6.66 -15.95
N GLY A 105 15.24 7.72 -16.24
CA GLY A 105 15.42 8.88 -15.37
C GLY A 105 14.13 9.61 -14.97
N TYR A 106 13.08 9.48 -15.75
CA TYR A 106 11.74 10.02 -15.44
C TYR A 106 11.10 9.41 -14.19
N LEU A 107 11.57 8.25 -13.70
CA LEU A 107 11.12 7.66 -12.44
C LEU A 107 11.42 8.55 -11.24
N LEU A 108 12.38 9.47 -11.35
CA LEU A 108 12.66 10.46 -10.30
C LEU A 108 11.44 11.34 -10.00
N TYR A 109 10.62 11.67 -10.99
CA TYR A 109 9.38 12.44 -10.77
C TYR A 109 8.41 11.70 -9.84
N LEU A 110 8.37 10.37 -9.90
CA LEU A 110 7.56 9.55 -9.00
C LEU A 110 8.23 9.34 -7.62
N ALA A 111 9.57 9.38 -7.57
CA ALA A 111 10.31 9.25 -6.32
C ALA A 111 10.19 10.49 -5.42
N ILE A 112 10.08 11.70 -6.00
CA ILE A 112 9.98 12.97 -5.24
C ILE A 112 8.84 12.95 -4.20
N PRO A 113 7.56 12.70 -4.56
CA PRO A 113 6.50 12.61 -3.57
C PRO A 113 6.70 11.48 -2.57
N GLY A 114 7.32 10.36 -2.99
CA GLY A 114 7.70 9.27 -2.09
C GLY A 114 8.66 9.71 -0.99
N VAL A 115 9.72 10.41 -1.37
CA VAL A 115 10.73 10.97 -0.44
C VAL A 115 10.09 12.02 0.48
N ALA A 116 9.27 12.93 -0.07
CA ALA A 116 8.59 13.96 0.71
C ALA A 116 7.68 13.35 1.80
N VAL A 117 6.84 12.39 1.44
CA VAL A 117 5.95 11.71 2.39
C VAL A 117 6.73 10.83 3.37
N PHE A 118 7.84 10.23 2.96
CA PHE A 118 8.71 9.49 3.86
C PHE A 118 9.27 10.38 4.98
N PHE A 119 9.84 11.54 4.66
CA PHE A 119 10.34 12.48 5.66
C PHE A 119 9.22 13.09 6.51
N TRP A 120 8.08 13.42 5.90
CA TRP A 120 6.90 13.86 6.64
C TRP A 120 6.43 12.78 7.65
N HIS A 121 6.41 11.51 7.26
CA HIS A 121 6.07 10.42 8.17
C HIS A 121 7.08 10.30 9.33
N LEU A 122 8.38 10.40 9.07
CA LEU A 122 9.41 10.41 10.12
C LEU A 122 9.26 11.62 11.06
N TYR A 123 8.90 12.80 10.53
CA TYR A 123 8.57 13.96 11.34
C TYR A 123 7.36 13.70 12.26
N LEU A 124 6.28 13.12 11.74
CA LEU A 124 5.12 12.76 12.56
C LEU A 124 5.49 11.75 13.65
N ILE A 125 6.34 10.77 13.35
CA ILE A 125 6.87 9.84 14.35
C ILE A 125 7.64 10.59 15.42
N SER A 126 8.49 11.54 15.07
CA SER A 126 9.26 12.32 16.04
C SER A 126 8.36 13.13 16.98
N ARG A 127 7.24 13.62 16.47
CA ARG A 127 6.22 14.39 17.23
C ARG A 127 5.17 13.52 17.93
N ARG A 128 5.25 12.19 17.83
CA ARG A 128 4.25 11.23 18.38
C ARG A 128 2.85 11.37 17.79
N LEU A 129 2.75 11.87 16.56
CA LEU A 129 1.48 12.12 15.86
C LEU A 129 1.13 11.00 14.87
N GLU A 130 1.91 9.90 14.84
CA GLU A 130 1.75 8.82 13.85
C GLU A 130 0.58 7.88 14.10
N ARG A 131 -0.08 7.95 15.27
CA ARG A 131 -1.04 6.93 15.67
C ARG A 131 -2.46 7.23 15.20
N ARG A 132 -3.10 6.24 14.55
CA ARG A 132 -4.54 6.21 14.23
C ARG A 132 -5.04 7.42 13.45
N GLN A 133 -4.26 7.92 12.53
CA GLN A 133 -4.69 8.99 11.65
C GLN A 133 -4.97 8.41 10.26
N MET A 134 -6.24 8.12 9.98
CA MET A 134 -6.70 7.57 8.71
C MET A 134 -6.19 8.38 7.50
N GLY A 135 -6.17 9.72 7.61
CA GLY A 135 -5.67 10.60 6.55
C GLY A 135 -4.19 10.36 6.22
N ILE A 136 -3.34 10.10 7.23
CA ILE A 136 -1.92 9.78 7.02
C ILE A 136 -1.77 8.46 6.25
N GLU A 137 -2.58 7.45 6.59
CA GLU A 137 -2.55 6.16 5.92
C GLU A 137 -3.04 6.27 4.47
N ILE A 138 -4.07 7.08 4.19
CA ILE A 138 -4.55 7.34 2.83
C ILE A 138 -3.45 8.01 1.99
N VAL A 139 -2.75 9.01 2.52
CA VAL A 139 -1.63 9.66 1.83
C VAL A 139 -0.48 8.68 1.60
N ALA A 140 -0.15 7.87 2.60
CA ALA A 140 0.89 6.85 2.48
C ALA A 140 0.57 5.80 1.40
N THR A 141 -0.70 5.34 1.32
CA THR A 141 -1.12 4.44 0.24
C THR A 141 -1.10 5.10 -1.13
N GLY A 142 -1.31 6.41 -1.22
CA GLY A 142 -1.11 7.18 -2.46
C GLY A 142 0.32 7.12 -2.97
N VAL A 143 1.30 7.25 -2.06
CA VAL A 143 2.72 7.07 -2.43
C VAL A 143 3.01 5.64 -2.90
N LEU A 144 2.46 4.63 -2.23
CA LEU A 144 2.63 3.24 -2.66
C LEU A 144 1.95 2.98 -4.01
N ALA A 145 0.84 3.64 -4.31
CA ALA A 145 0.13 3.54 -5.58
C ALA A 145 0.97 4.07 -6.77
N LEU A 146 1.98 4.94 -6.53
CA LEU A 146 2.93 5.38 -7.56
C LEU A 146 3.76 4.22 -8.14
N ALA A 147 3.79 3.07 -7.48
CA ALA A 147 4.39 1.88 -8.05
C ALA A 147 3.67 1.38 -9.33
N ALA A 148 2.37 1.69 -9.50
CA ALA A 148 1.62 1.31 -10.71
C ALA A 148 2.12 2.07 -11.96
N PRO A 149 2.15 3.41 -12.02
CA PRO A 149 2.73 4.12 -13.15
C PRO A 149 4.21 3.80 -13.34
N ALA A 150 4.99 3.65 -12.25
CA ALA A 150 6.40 3.31 -12.37
C ALA A 150 6.60 1.98 -13.09
N ALA A 151 5.86 0.94 -12.71
CA ALA A 151 5.93 -0.37 -13.32
C ALA A 151 5.42 -0.37 -14.76
N TYR A 152 4.32 0.32 -15.01
CA TYR A 152 3.75 0.47 -16.36
C TYR A 152 4.72 1.16 -17.32
N TRP A 153 5.29 2.31 -16.92
CA TRP A 153 6.24 3.05 -17.75
C TRP A 153 7.56 2.32 -17.99
N VAL A 154 8.05 1.57 -16.99
CA VAL A 154 9.24 0.74 -17.22
C VAL A 154 8.97 -0.37 -18.22
N GLY A 155 7.80 -0.97 -18.20
CA GLY A 155 7.41 -1.97 -19.18
C GLY A 155 7.26 -1.41 -20.60
N LEU A 156 6.73 -0.17 -20.74
CA LEU A 156 6.62 0.52 -22.03
C LEU A 156 7.96 1.11 -22.51
N GLY A 157 8.90 1.41 -21.61
CA GLY A 157 10.14 2.11 -21.93
C GLY A 157 10.02 3.65 -21.93
N HIS A 158 8.85 4.21 -21.74
CA HIS A 158 8.58 5.66 -21.72
C HIS A 158 7.39 6.01 -20.80
N PRO A 159 7.31 7.27 -20.32
CA PRO A 159 6.13 7.77 -19.63
C PRO A 159 4.90 7.80 -20.55
N ASP A 160 3.74 7.44 -20.00
CA ASP A 160 2.47 7.41 -20.71
C ASP A 160 1.32 7.87 -19.78
N PRO A 161 0.33 8.66 -20.29
CA PRO A 161 -0.81 9.12 -19.49
C PRO A 161 -1.61 8.02 -18.81
N GLN A 162 -1.69 6.82 -19.40
CA GLN A 162 -2.39 5.68 -18.79
C GLN A 162 -1.78 5.28 -17.44
N GLY A 163 -0.49 5.51 -17.22
CA GLY A 163 0.13 5.31 -15.91
C GLY A 163 -0.53 6.14 -14.81
N TRP A 164 -0.92 7.39 -15.10
CA TRP A 164 -1.63 8.22 -14.13
C TRP A 164 -3.07 7.76 -13.88
N ILE A 165 -3.71 7.19 -14.91
CA ILE A 165 -5.03 6.56 -14.76
C ILE A 165 -4.92 5.36 -13.82
N LEU A 166 -3.94 4.48 -14.04
CA LEU A 166 -3.65 3.35 -13.14
C LEU A 166 -3.38 3.82 -11.71
N PHE A 167 -2.56 4.87 -11.53
CA PHE A 167 -2.33 5.48 -10.22
C PHE A 167 -3.63 5.89 -9.53
N GLY A 168 -4.47 6.66 -10.22
CA GLY A 168 -5.74 7.14 -9.67
C GLY A 168 -6.67 6.01 -9.29
N LEU A 169 -6.84 5.02 -10.17
CA LEU A 169 -7.68 3.86 -9.95
C LEU A 169 -7.22 3.06 -8.72
N VAL A 170 -5.94 2.73 -8.63
CA VAL A 170 -5.39 1.94 -7.52
C VAL A 170 -5.42 2.72 -6.21
N TRP A 171 -5.16 4.03 -6.24
CA TRP A 171 -5.24 4.86 -5.03
C TRP A 171 -6.67 5.00 -4.51
N LEU A 172 -7.66 5.16 -5.37
CA LEU A 172 -9.09 5.16 -5.01
C LEU A 172 -9.48 3.87 -4.27
N GLN A 173 -9.05 2.72 -4.78
CA GLN A 173 -9.26 1.43 -4.14
C GLN A 173 -8.57 1.35 -2.77
N SER A 174 -7.30 1.77 -2.71
CA SER A 174 -6.51 1.73 -1.47
C SER A 174 -7.09 2.64 -0.39
N ALA A 175 -7.53 3.85 -0.75
CA ALA A 175 -8.19 4.79 0.16
C ALA A 175 -9.50 4.20 0.73
N ALA A 176 -10.33 3.60 -0.13
CA ALA A 176 -11.56 2.94 0.30
C ALA A 176 -11.28 1.76 1.25
N SER A 177 -10.22 0.97 0.97
CA SER A 177 -9.78 -0.14 1.82
C SER A 177 -9.35 0.34 3.21
N ILE A 178 -8.62 1.46 3.31
CA ILE A 178 -8.23 2.06 4.59
C ILE A 178 -9.47 2.52 5.36
N VAL A 179 -10.40 3.25 4.72
CA VAL A 179 -11.63 3.70 5.37
C VAL A 179 -12.44 2.52 5.90
N TYR A 180 -12.55 1.45 5.12
CA TYR A 180 -13.25 0.23 5.52
C TYR A 180 -12.53 -0.51 6.67
N ALA A 181 -11.19 -0.57 6.66
CA ALA A 181 -10.43 -1.15 7.76
C ALA A 181 -10.69 -0.44 9.09
N TYR A 182 -10.68 0.89 9.08
CA TYR A 182 -10.99 1.69 10.26
C TYR A 182 -12.40 1.44 10.78
N LEU A 183 -13.38 1.33 9.87
CA LEU A 183 -14.76 0.94 10.22
C LEU A 183 -14.81 -0.43 10.89
N ARG A 184 -14.12 -1.44 10.34
CA ARG A 184 -14.08 -2.79 10.93
C ARG A 184 -13.43 -2.78 12.32
N LEU A 185 -12.39 -1.95 12.53
CA LEU A 185 -11.76 -1.77 13.84
C LEU A 185 -12.67 -1.03 14.84
N GLU A 186 -13.55 -0.14 14.36
CA GLU A 186 -14.59 0.51 15.17
C GLU A 186 -15.67 -0.50 15.57
N HIS A 187 -16.21 -1.27 14.61
CA HIS A 187 -17.18 -2.34 14.87
C HIS A 187 -16.69 -3.36 15.90
N ARG A 188 -15.39 -3.68 15.89
CA ARG A 188 -14.78 -4.62 16.83
C ARG A 188 -14.95 -4.21 18.29
N ARG A 189 -15.10 -2.91 18.59
CA ARG A 189 -15.25 -2.37 19.94
C ARG A 189 -16.69 -2.41 20.45
N LEU A 190 -17.65 -2.69 19.58
CA LEU A 190 -19.03 -2.81 19.97
C LEU A 190 -19.23 -4.08 20.80
N THR A 191 -20.13 -3.99 21.78
CA THR A 191 -20.52 -5.11 22.66
C THR A 191 -21.58 -6.01 22.05
N ALA A 192 -22.39 -5.45 21.12
CA ALA A 192 -23.44 -6.16 20.41
C ALA A 192 -23.53 -5.67 18.96
N PRO A 193 -24.07 -6.48 18.03
CA PRO A 193 -24.33 -6.05 16.66
C PRO A 193 -25.25 -4.81 16.66
N PRO A 194 -24.84 -3.74 15.93
CA PRO A 194 -25.65 -2.54 15.82
C PRO A 194 -26.93 -2.81 15.03
N SER A 195 -28.01 -2.07 15.33
CA SER A 195 -29.21 -2.06 14.47
C SER A 195 -28.86 -1.52 13.08
N PHE A 196 -29.66 -1.88 12.06
CA PHE A 196 -29.40 -1.49 10.67
C PHE A 196 -29.19 0.04 10.49
N PRO A 197 -30.03 0.93 11.07
CA PRO A 197 -29.79 2.37 10.95
C PRO A 197 -28.48 2.83 11.60
N THR A 198 -28.09 2.20 12.72
CA THR A 198 -26.85 2.51 13.41
C THR A 198 -25.64 2.00 12.62
N ALA A 199 -25.71 0.79 12.08
CA ALA A 199 -24.66 0.22 11.21
C ALA A 199 -24.44 1.10 9.97
N PHE A 200 -25.52 1.55 9.33
CA PHE A 200 -25.48 2.47 8.19
C PHE A 200 -24.83 3.81 8.57
N ARG A 201 -25.21 4.39 9.71
CA ARG A 201 -24.67 5.68 10.18
C ARG A 201 -23.17 5.59 10.46
N ILE A 202 -22.72 4.52 11.14
CA ILE A 202 -21.29 4.28 11.44
C ILE A 202 -20.53 4.02 10.13
N GLY A 203 -21.08 3.20 9.23
CA GLY A 203 -20.45 2.79 7.98
C GLY A 203 -20.52 3.79 6.84
N ARG A 204 -21.25 4.91 7.01
CA ARG A 204 -21.55 5.87 5.94
C ARG A 204 -20.34 6.27 5.09
N ARG A 205 -19.19 6.54 5.74
CA ARG A 205 -17.96 6.91 5.02
C ARG A 205 -17.47 5.80 4.09
N GLY A 206 -17.37 4.57 4.60
CA GLY A 206 -16.93 3.42 3.79
C GLY A 206 -17.88 3.13 2.63
N LEU A 207 -19.19 3.15 2.90
CA LEU A 207 -20.22 2.96 1.88
C LEU A 207 -20.16 4.05 0.79
N LEU A 208 -20.02 5.33 1.18
CA LEU A 208 -19.91 6.43 0.21
C LEU A 208 -18.64 6.32 -0.64
N TYR A 209 -17.49 6.02 -0.05
CA TYR A 209 -16.23 5.88 -0.80
C TYR A 209 -16.30 4.75 -1.82
N THR A 210 -16.76 3.56 -1.41
CA THR A 210 -16.83 2.42 -2.32
C THR A 210 -17.92 2.58 -3.38
N THR A 211 -19.08 3.17 -3.03
CA THR A 211 -20.12 3.50 -4.01
C THR A 211 -19.62 4.52 -5.03
N PHE A 212 -18.95 5.58 -4.58
CA PHE A 212 -18.35 6.58 -5.47
C PHE A 212 -17.37 5.93 -6.44
N ASN A 213 -16.43 5.10 -5.94
CA ASN A 213 -15.45 4.43 -6.77
C ASN A 213 -16.13 3.54 -7.83
N THR A 214 -17.12 2.74 -7.42
CA THR A 214 -17.83 1.82 -8.32
C THR A 214 -18.60 2.61 -9.38
N VAL A 215 -19.34 3.66 -9.00
CA VAL A 215 -20.09 4.50 -9.94
C VAL A 215 -19.15 5.22 -10.90
N LEU A 216 -18.06 5.79 -10.40
CA LEU A 216 -17.07 6.49 -11.23
C LEU A 216 -16.46 5.55 -12.28
N VAL A 217 -15.94 4.39 -11.85
CA VAL A 217 -15.27 3.45 -12.76
C VAL A 217 -16.28 2.86 -13.75
N THR A 218 -17.50 2.57 -13.31
CA THR A 218 -18.59 2.12 -14.20
C THR A 218 -18.94 3.18 -15.22
N GLY A 219 -19.10 4.43 -14.82
CA GLY A 219 -19.39 5.54 -15.73
C GLY A 219 -18.28 5.73 -16.78
N LEU A 220 -17.02 5.68 -16.36
CA LEU A 220 -15.86 5.78 -17.26
C LEU A 220 -15.75 4.58 -18.21
N ALA A 221 -16.14 3.38 -17.76
CA ALA A 221 -16.20 2.20 -18.63
C ALA A 221 -17.34 2.32 -19.67
N PHE A 222 -18.50 2.84 -19.31
CA PHE A 222 -19.61 3.08 -20.24
C PHE A 222 -19.28 4.12 -21.31
N THR A 223 -18.43 5.11 -21.00
CA THR A 223 -17.98 6.11 -22.00
C THR A 223 -16.85 5.57 -22.91
N GLY A 224 -16.39 4.35 -22.69
CA GLY A 224 -15.25 3.78 -23.43
C GLY A 224 -13.89 4.34 -23.02
N PHE A 225 -13.83 5.16 -21.95
CA PHE A 225 -12.56 5.69 -21.41
C PHE A 225 -11.75 4.63 -20.65
N LEU A 226 -12.44 3.67 -20.04
CA LEU A 226 -11.84 2.53 -19.34
C LEU A 226 -12.34 1.21 -19.93
N PRO A 227 -11.60 0.11 -19.73
CA PRO A 227 -12.04 -1.24 -20.08
C PRO A 227 -13.43 -1.56 -19.55
N GLN A 228 -14.29 -2.15 -20.39
CA GLN A 228 -15.71 -2.40 -20.05
C GLN A 228 -15.90 -3.31 -18.82
N LEU A 229 -14.98 -4.26 -18.60
CA LEU A 229 -15.04 -5.20 -17.48
C LEU A 229 -14.38 -4.66 -16.20
N LEU A 230 -13.70 -3.52 -16.25
CA LEU A 230 -12.96 -2.95 -15.12
C LEU A 230 -13.84 -2.56 -13.90
N PRO A 231 -15.14 -2.32 -14.01
CA PRO A 231 -16.01 -2.18 -12.84
C PRO A 231 -16.05 -3.41 -11.91
N LEU A 232 -15.80 -4.62 -12.40
CA LEU A 232 -15.94 -5.87 -11.62
C LEU A 232 -15.12 -5.89 -10.32
N PRO A 233 -13.80 -5.56 -10.28
CA PRO A 233 -13.06 -5.49 -9.04
C PRO A 233 -13.62 -4.43 -8.05
N TYR A 234 -14.17 -3.32 -8.54
CA TYR A 234 -14.78 -2.30 -7.68
C TYR A 234 -16.12 -2.75 -7.12
N VAL A 235 -16.92 -3.47 -7.90
CA VAL A 235 -18.16 -4.13 -7.43
C VAL A 235 -17.83 -5.15 -6.34
N LEU A 236 -16.78 -5.95 -6.48
CA LEU A 236 -16.31 -6.87 -5.42
C LEU A 236 -16.05 -6.11 -4.11
N GLN A 237 -15.28 -5.03 -4.16
CA GLN A 237 -14.98 -4.22 -2.97
C GLN A 237 -16.22 -3.56 -2.39
N TRP A 238 -17.13 -3.08 -3.23
CA TRP A 238 -18.39 -2.46 -2.84
C TRP A 238 -19.32 -3.46 -2.12
N VAL A 239 -19.52 -4.64 -2.71
CA VAL A 239 -20.31 -5.72 -2.11
C VAL A 239 -19.71 -6.15 -0.76
N GLU A 240 -18.41 -6.33 -0.68
CA GLU A 240 -17.73 -6.63 0.58
C GLU A 240 -17.96 -5.55 1.65
N THR A 241 -17.90 -4.28 1.24
CA THR A 241 -18.13 -3.16 2.17
C THR A 241 -19.56 -3.12 2.66
N ILE A 242 -20.53 -3.31 1.78
CA ILE A 242 -21.97 -3.39 2.16
C ILE A 242 -22.19 -4.57 3.11
N TRP A 243 -21.72 -5.76 2.73
CA TRP A 243 -21.88 -6.97 3.50
C TRP A 243 -21.27 -6.84 4.90
N GLY A 244 -20.01 -6.43 4.97
CA GLY A 244 -19.29 -6.30 6.23
C GLY A 244 -19.76 -5.12 7.10
N THR A 245 -20.45 -4.13 6.52
CA THR A 245 -21.00 -3.00 7.27
C THR A 245 -22.36 -3.31 7.84
N LEU A 246 -23.28 -3.83 7.00
CA LEU A 246 -24.71 -3.92 7.33
C LEU A 246 -25.12 -5.31 7.84
N PHE A 247 -24.53 -6.38 7.29
CA PHE A 247 -24.96 -7.75 7.57
C PHE A 247 -24.00 -8.51 8.47
N GLN A 248 -22.71 -8.22 8.39
CA GLN A 248 -21.69 -8.92 9.18
C GLN A 248 -20.69 -7.95 9.85
N PRO A 249 -21.14 -7.09 10.78
CA PRO A 249 -20.26 -6.20 11.53
C PRO A 249 -19.22 -7.00 12.33
N ALA A 250 -18.00 -6.47 12.47
CA ALA A 250 -16.86 -7.17 13.07
C ALA A 250 -16.87 -7.14 14.62
N VAL A 251 -18.02 -7.30 15.26
CA VAL A 251 -18.15 -7.25 16.71
C VAL A 251 -17.28 -8.31 17.37
N GLY A 252 -16.39 -7.92 18.31
CA GLY A 252 -15.50 -8.83 19.01
C GLY A 252 -14.44 -9.55 18.17
N ALA A 253 -14.38 -9.27 16.84
CA ALA A 253 -13.47 -9.95 15.94
C ALA A 253 -11.99 -9.69 16.29
N LYS A 254 -11.13 -10.71 16.09
CA LYS A 254 -9.67 -10.54 16.26
C LYS A 254 -9.12 -9.61 15.16
N PRO A 255 -8.17 -8.70 15.48
CA PRO A 255 -7.57 -7.80 14.47
C PRO A 255 -6.95 -8.57 13.29
N THR A 256 -6.36 -9.73 13.57
CA THR A 256 -5.78 -10.61 12.55
C THR A 256 -6.82 -11.13 11.57
N ALA A 257 -8.03 -11.47 12.03
CA ALA A 257 -9.12 -11.93 11.14
C ALA A 257 -9.60 -10.79 10.21
N ILE A 258 -9.67 -9.55 10.72
CA ILE A 258 -9.99 -8.37 9.92
C ILE A 258 -8.90 -8.16 8.85
N GLY A 259 -7.62 -8.24 9.24
CA GLY A 259 -6.50 -8.08 8.33
C GLY A 259 -6.44 -9.16 7.25
N ILE A 260 -6.65 -10.44 7.59
CA ILE A 260 -6.67 -11.54 6.63
C ILE A 260 -7.82 -11.37 5.63
N ARG A 261 -9.03 -11.04 6.09
CA ARG A 261 -10.17 -10.79 5.19
C ARG A 261 -9.86 -9.67 4.20
N GLN A 262 -9.26 -8.59 4.67
CA GLN A 262 -8.85 -7.47 3.83
C GLN A 262 -7.75 -7.86 2.83
N LEU A 263 -6.79 -8.67 3.26
CA LEU A 263 -5.75 -9.23 2.40
C LEU A 263 -6.36 -10.04 1.25
N VAL A 264 -7.30 -10.94 1.56
CA VAL A 264 -7.99 -11.79 0.57
C VAL A 264 -8.75 -10.91 -0.45
N ILE A 265 -9.57 -9.97 0.03
CA ILE A 265 -10.35 -9.10 -0.85
C ILE A 265 -9.45 -8.22 -1.73
N SER A 266 -8.38 -7.65 -1.18
CA SER A 266 -7.45 -6.84 -1.97
C SER A 266 -6.65 -7.67 -2.97
N THR A 267 -6.33 -8.93 -2.65
CA THR A 267 -5.69 -9.84 -3.61
C THR A 267 -6.64 -10.20 -4.75
N LEU A 268 -7.89 -10.54 -4.43
CA LEU A 268 -8.93 -10.79 -5.44
C LEU A 268 -9.18 -9.56 -6.32
N PHE A 269 -9.23 -8.37 -5.72
CA PHE A 269 -9.31 -7.10 -6.46
C PHE A 269 -8.14 -6.98 -7.45
N THR A 270 -6.92 -7.21 -7.00
CA THR A 270 -5.71 -7.11 -7.85
C THR A 270 -5.78 -8.08 -9.03
N VAL A 271 -6.12 -9.33 -8.77
CA VAL A 271 -6.25 -10.36 -9.82
C VAL A 271 -7.34 -9.99 -10.82
N LEU A 272 -8.53 -9.62 -10.34
CA LEU A 272 -9.64 -9.19 -11.20
C LEU A 272 -9.28 -7.94 -12.00
N PHE A 273 -8.60 -6.97 -11.38
CA PHE A 273 -8.16 -5.76 -12.07
C PHE A 273 -7.23 -6.09 -13.23
N ILE A 274 -6.21 -6.93 -13.00
CA ILE A 274 -5.27 -7.36 -14.03
C ILE A 274 -6.00 -8.09 -15.17
N LEU A 275 -6.89 -9.02 -14.83
CA LEU A 275 -7.65 -9.76 -15.82
C LEU A 275 -8.54 -8.85 -16.68
N THR A 276 -9.32 -7.98 -16.01
CA THR A 276 -10.26 -7.09 -16.70
C THR A 276 -9.57 -5.98 -17.49
N TRP A 277 -8.37 -5.57 -17.09
CA TRP A 277 -7.56 -4.61 -17.84
C TRP A 277 -7.01 -5.21 -19.14
N ASN A 278 -6.62 -6.48 -19.12
CA ASN A 278 -5.94 -7.12 -20.25
C ASN A 278 -6.89 -7.88 -21.20
N LEU A 279 -8.16 -8.09 -20.81
CA LEU A 279 -9.16 -8.78 -21.65
C LEU A 279 -9.97 -7.84 -22.56
N SER A 280 -9.69 -6.56 -22.51
CA SER A 280 -10.46 -5.52 -23.24
C SER A 280 -9.68 -4.86 -24.33
#